data_59ccbffab30e211bb7979bb4cd6887da
#
_entry.id   59ccbffab30e211bb7979bb4cd6887da
#
_cell.length_a   1.000
_cell.length_b   1.000
_cell.length_c   1.000
_cell.angle_alpha   90.00
_cell.angle_beta   90.00
_cell.angle_gamma   90.00
#
_symmetry.space_group_name_H-M   'P 1'
#
loop_
_entity.id
_entity.type
_entity.pdbx_description
1 polymer ?
#
loop_
_entity_poly.entity_id
_entity_poly.type
_entity_poly.pdbx_seq_one_letter_code
_entity_poly.pdbx_strand_id
1 'polypeptide(L)'
;MDFKDGGREISMKKYFLPVIMLAIFETIAVSLWLAKDNLFYLFNFSYIGISLALGMFLYIKQYKNARRVTQLLVGLYMLVYLGLISNENMQIEGFWYYLFTGVFEAATIHYAVAKIFGPLIFGRGWCGYACWTAMVLDFLPYKVPQTPRKKIGWIRYITFVVSFLFVSALFLAHVNGIEKIMFWAFVVGNIVYYAVGILLAFAFKDNRAFCKYICPITVFLKPMSYFSLFRVTCNKSKCVSCGKCKKVCPMDVDITDNSRKRKNGTECILCFECVKNCPKNALNS
;
A
#
# COMPACT_ATOMS: atom_id res chain seq x y z
N MET A 1 -18.59 15.21 24.93
CA MET A 1 -18.74 13.90 25.61
C MET A 1 -17.43 13.14 25.43
N ASP A 2 -16.63 13.09 26.48
CA ASP A 2 -15.37 12.36 26.46
C ASP A 2 -15.60 10.98 27.04
N PHE A 3 -15.44 9.95 26.20
CA PHE A 3 -15.49 8.56 26.61
C PHE A 3 -14.11 8.14 27.11
N LYS A 4 -14.01 7.71 28.36
CA LYS A 4 -12.81 7.07 28.91
C LYS A 4 -12.83 5.60 28.53
N ASP A 5 -11.89 5.18 27.70
CA ASP A 5 -11.63 3.77 27.44
C ASP A 5 -10.18 3.49 27.83
N GLY A 6 -9.96 2.66 28.83
CA GLY A 6 -8.62 2.26 29.27
C GLY A 6 -7.71 3.37 29.80
N GLY A 7 -8.25 4.45 30.40
CA GLY A 7 -7.46 5.49 31.09
C GLY A 7 -6.83 6.55 30.17
N ARG A 8 -7.12 6.59 28.86
CA ARG A 8 -6.75 7.69 27.97
C ARG A 8 -8.00 8.40 27.47
N GLU A 9 -8.07 9.73 27.64
CA GLU A 9 -9.07 10.57 26.99
C GLU A 9 -8.90 10.46 25.46
N ILE A 10 -9.89 9.87 24.80
CA ILE A 10 -9.95 9.83 23.35
C ILE A 10 -10.77 11.02 22.89
N SER A 11 -10.09 12.09 22.47
CA SER A 11 -10.74 13.28 21.92
C SER A 11 -11.62 12.90 20.71
N MET A 12 -12.86 13.42 20.65
CA MET A 12 -13.79 13.28 19.52
C MET A 12 -13.15 13.63 18.17
N LYS A 13 -12.18 14.55 18.15
CA LYS A 13 -11.42 14.92 16.93
C LYS A 13 -10.74 13.73 16.22
N LYS A 14 -10.41 12.63 16.93
CA LYS A 14 -9.79 11.44 16.33
C LYS A 14 -10.75 10.65 15.45
N TYR A 15 -12.06 10.66 15.78
CA TYR A 15 -13.07 9.96 14.96
C TYR A 15 -13.43 10.71 13.68
N PHE A 16 -13.05 11.98 13.58
CA PHE A 16 -13.27 12.79 12.38
C PHE A 16 -12.51 12.26 11.16
N LEU A 17 -11.31 11.70 11.38
CA LEU A 17 -10.46 11.20 10.29
C LEU A 17 -11.07 9.99 9.53
N PRO A 18 -11.61 8.93 10.18
CA PRO A 18 -12.35 7.87 9.49
C PRO A 18 -13.55 8.39 8.70
N VAL A 19 -14.29 9.37 9.24
CA VAL A 19 -15.47 9.96 8.57
C VAL A 19 -15.05 10.73 7.32
N ILE A 20 -14.01 11.56 7.40
CA ILE A 20 -13.48 12.26 6.22
C ILE A 20 -13.01 11.26 5.16
N MET A 21 -12.29 10.20 5.56
CA MET A 21 -11.81 9.21 4.62
C MET A 21 -12.99 8.53 3.91
N LEU A 22 -14.03 8.15 4.65
CA LEU A 22 -15.23 7.58 4.06
C LEU A 22 -15.89 8.59 3.10
N ALA A 23 -16.08 9.84 3.52
CA ALA A 23 -16.68 10.87 2.67
C ALA A 23 -15.90 11.09 1.36
N ILE A 24 -14.58 11.08 1.40
CA ILE A 24 -13.73 11.17 0.19
C ILE A 24 -14.01 10.01 -0.75
N PHE A 25 -14.03 8.78 -0.25
CA PHE A 25 -14.26 7.59 -1.07
C PHE A 25 -15.69 7.55 -1.62
N GLU A 26 -16.70 7.92 -0.83
CA GLU A 26 -18.10 8.02 -1.29
C GLU A 26 -18.25 9.13 -2.35
N THR A 27 -17.57 10.26 -2.20
CA THR A 27 -17.57 11.31 -3.23
C THR A 27 -16.96 10.78 -4.54
N ILE A 28 -15.86 10.05 -4.48
CA ILE A 28 -15.27 9.41 -5.67
C ILE A 28 -16.23 8.38 -6.27
N ALA A 29 -16.85 7.54 -5.42
CA ALA A 29 -17.79 6.50 -5.82
C ALA A 29 -18.99 7.08 -6.59
N VAL A 30 -19.64 8.09 -6.01
CA VAL A 30 -20.80 8.76 -6.63
C VAL A 30 -20.40 9.53 -7.90
N SER A 31 -19.29 10.25 -7.87
CA SER A 31 -18.80 11.00 -9.04
C SER A 31 -18.49 10.08 -10.23
N LEU A 32 -17.84 8.96 -10.00
CA LEU A 32 -17.53 7.99 -11.06
C LEU A 32 -18.79 7.25 -11.52
N TRP A 33 -19.71 6.90 -10.63
CA TRP A 33 -21.00 6.33 -11.00
C TRP A 33 -21.77 7.25 -11.94
N LEU A 34 -21.93 8.53 -11.56
CA LEU A 34 -22.64 9.49 -12.40
C LEU A 34 -21.91 9.79 -13.72
N ALA A 35 -20.58 9.83 -13.73
CA ALA A 35 -19.79 10.13 -14.92
C ALA A 35 -19.73 8.96 -15.93
N LYS A 36 -19.81 7.72 -15.44
CA LYS A 36 -19.67 6.49 -16.25
C LYS A 36 -20.97 5.72 -16.42
N ASP A 37 -22.06 6.14 -15.75
CA ASP A 37 -23.36 5.45 -15.70
C ASP A 37 -23.24 3.96 -15.35
N ASN A 38 -22.32 3.62 -14.43
CA ASN A 38 -22.00 2.25 -14.06
C ASN A 38 -21.94 2.10 -12.55
N LEU A 39 -22.92 1.35 -12.00
CA LEU A 39 -23.04 1.05 -10.56
C LEU A 39 -21.83 0.32 -9.98
N PHE A 40 -21.02 -0.34 -10.80
CA PHE A 40 -19.79 -0.99 -10.37
C PHE A 40 -18.87 -0.02 -9.62
N TYR A 41 -18.73 1.22 -10.11
CA TYR A 41 -17.87 2.22 -9.45
C TYR A 41 -18.38 2.61 -8.07
N LEU A 42 -19.72 2.72 -7.92
CA LEU A 42 -20.32 3.01 -6.62
C LEU A 42 -19.95 1.91 -5.61
N PHE A 43 -20.25 0.64 -5.93
CA PHE A 43 -19.94 -0.48 -5.03
C PHE A 43 -18.44 -0.65 -4.77
N ASN A 44 -17.61 -0.50 -5.78
CA ASN A 44 -16.16 -0.68 -5.66
C ASN A 44 -15.52 0.32 -4.70
N PHE A 45 -15.78 1.60 -4.90
CA PHE A 45 -15.16 2.64 -4.07
C PHE A 45 -15.81 2.75 -2.69
N SER A 46 -17.12 2.54 -2.55
CA SER A 46 -17.78 2.44 -1.25
C SER A 46 -17.24 1.28 -0.42
N TYR A 47 -17.07 0.10 -1.01
CA TYR A 47 -16.48 -1.04 -0.30
C TYR A 47 -15.06 -0.73 0.22
N ILE A 48 -14.22 -0.14 -0.63
CA ILE A 48 -12.85 0.24 -0.25
C ILE A 48 -12.88 1.31 0.84
N GLY A 49 -13.72 2.33 0.69
CA GLY A 49 -13.89 3.42 1.65
C GLY A 49 -14.34 2.93 3.03
N ILE A 50 -15.36 2.08 3.07
CA ILE A 50 -15.86 1.45 4.31
C ILE A 50 -14.77 0.60 4.96
N SER A 51 -14.05 -0.21 4.18
CA SER A 51 -12.97 -1.06 4.69
C SER A 51 -11.82 -0.26 5.30
N LEU A 52 -11.45 0.87 4.69
CA LEU A 52 -10.42 1.77 5.20
C LEU A 52 -10.88 2.52 6.45
N ALA A 53 -12.12 3.04 6.44
CA ALA A 53 -12.72 3.74 7.59
C ALA A 53 -12.84 2.81 8.80
N LEU A 54 -13.29 1.56 8.59
CA LEU A 54 -13.33 0.53 9.61
C LEU A 54 -11.94 0.25 10.19
N GLY A 55 -10.93 0.13 9.34
CA GLY A 55 -9.56 -0.06 9.78
C GLY A 55 -9.01 1.08 10.62
N MET A 56 -9.32 2.33 10.25
CA MET A 56 -8.98 3.51 11.03
C MET A 56 -9.71 3.53 12.38
N PHE A 57 -10.99 3.18 12.38
CA PHE A 57 -11.78 3.07 13.60
C PHE A 57 -11.21 2.02 14.55
N LEU A 58 -10.90 0.82 14.05
CA LEU A 58 -10.25 -0.24 14.83
C LEU A 58 -8.88 0.19 15.35
N TYR A 59 -8.13 0.97 14.57
CA TYR A 59 -6.85 1.54 15.01
C TYR A 59 -7.02 2.52 16.16
N ILE A 60 -8.03 3.42 16.10
CA ILE A 60 -8.37 4.37 17.18
C ILE A 60 -8.75 3.60 18.45
N LYS A 61 -9.51 2.51 18.31
CA LYS A 61 -9.86 1.59 19.41
C LYS A 61 -8.69 0.74 19.88
N GLN A 62 -7.47 0.98 19.41
CA GLN A 62 -6.25 0.25 19.77
C GLN A 62 -6.32 -1.27 19.51
N TYR A 63 -7.18 -1.69 18.56
CA TYR A 63 -7.28 -3.12 18.22
C TYR A 63 -5.95 -3.59 17.61
N LYS A 64 -5.37 -4.65 18.21
CA LYS A 64 -4.02 -5.15 17.89
C LYS A 64 -3.82 -5.46 16.39
N ASN A 65 -4.85 -5.96 15.74
CA ASN A 65 -4.78 -6.42 14.35
C ASN A 65 -5.47 -5.46 13.36
N ALA A 66 -5.84 -4.23 13.77
CA ALA A 66 -6.57 -3.26 12.94
C ALA A 66 -6.02 -3.16 11.51
N ARG A 67 -4.69 -2.96 11.37
CA ARG A 67 -4.03 -2.87 10.06
C ARG A 67 -4.20 -4.14 9.22
N ARG A 68 -4.09 -5.33 9.85
CA ARG A 68 -4.21 -6.61 9.14
C ARG A 68 -5.64 -6.86 8.69
N VAL A 69 -6.63 -6.50 9.50
CA VAL A 69 -8.05 -6.61 9.12
C VAL A 69 -8.32 -5.77 7.88
N THR A 70 -7.91 -4.50 7.88
CA THR A 70 -8.05 -3.63 6.70
C THR A 70 -7.35 -4.20 5.47
N GLN A 71 -6.11 -4.65 5.65
CA GLN A 71 -5.31 -5.21 4.57
C GLN A 71 -5.94 -6.50 4.00
N LEU A 72 -6.55 -7.32 4.86
CA LEU A 72 -7.26 -8.52 4.44
C LEU A 72 -8.53 -8.16 3.64
N LEU A 73 -9.35 -7.26 4.16
CA LEU A 73 -10.60 -6.85 3.48
C LEU A 73 -10.30 -6.28 2.10
N VAL A 74 -9.43 -5.28 2.02
CA VAL A 74 -9.13 -4.64 0.73
C VAL A 74 -8.28 -5.55 -0.16
N GLY A 75 -7.28 -6.23 0.40
CA GLY A 75 -6.38 -7.11 -0.37
C GLY A 75 -7.10 -8.32 -0.98
N LEU A 76 -8.01 -8.98 -0.24
CA LEU A 76 -8.82 -10.07 -0.79
C LEU A 76 -9.79 -9.57 -1.87
N TYR A 77 -10.43 -8.42 -1.63
CA TYR A 77 -11.32 -7.82 -2.63
C TYR A 77 -10.57 -7.54 -3.95
N MET A 78 -9.39 -6.93 -3.87
CA MET A 78 -8.57 -6.63 -5.05
C MET A 78 -8.06 -7.91 -5.76
N LEU A 79 -7.65 -8.91 -4.99
CA LEU A 79 -7.10 -10.15 -5.57
C LEU A 79 -8.20 -11.05 -6.13
N VAL A 80 -9.24 -11.31 -5.32
CA VAL A 80 -10.25 -12.31 -5.65
C VAL A 80 -11.35 -11.70 -6.51
N TYR A 81 -12.01 -10.64 -6.03
CA TYR A 81 -13.16 -10.09 -6.75
C TYR A 81 -12.72 -9.39 -8.04
N LEU A 82 -11.84 -8.39 -7.96
CA LEU A 82 -11.41 -7.66 -9.16
C LEU A 82 -10.51 -8.51 -10.04
N GLY A 83 -9.53 -9.21 -9.46
CA GLY A 83 -8.53 -9.94 -10.23
C GLY A 83 -9.04 -11.26 -10.82
N LEU A 84 -9.64 -12.13 -9.99
CA LEU A 84 -10.01 -13.48 -10.44
C LEU A 84 -11.45 -13.57 -10.94
N ILE A 85 -12.42 -12.89 -10.31
CA ILE A 85 -13.84 -12.98 -10.70
C ILE A 85 -14.14 -12.01 -11.85
N SER A 86 -13.71 -10.74 -11.74
CA SER A 86 -13.92 -9.73 -12.78
C SER A 86 -12.89 -9.81 -13.91
N ASN A 87 -11.92 -10.74 -13.84
CA ASN A 87 -10.85 -10.93 -14.85
C ASN A 87 -9.97 -9.68 -15.08
N GLU A 88 -9.87 -8.79 -14.09
CA GLU A 88 -9.11 -7.55 -14.20
C GLU A 88 -7.64 -7.76 -13.82
N ASN A 89 -6.72 -7.47 -14.71
CA ASN A 89 -5.30 -7.48 -14.33
C ASN A 89 -4.95 -6.23 -13.53
N MET A 90 -4.98 -6.35 -12.20
CA MET A 90 -4.66 -5.26 -11.26
C MET A 90 -3.16 -5.12 -10.98
N GLN A 91 -2.29 -5.90 -11.64
CA GLN A 91 -0.84 -5.73 -11.59
C GLN A 91 -0.36 -4.67 -12.56
N ILE A 92 0.95 -4.44 -12.61
CA ILE A 92 1.53 -3.38 -13.45
C ILE A 92 1.37 -3.68 -14.94
N GLU A 93 1.30 -4.96 -15.33
CA GLU A 93 1.04 -5.40 -16.69
C GLU A 93 -0.34 -4.95 -17.15
N GLY A 94 -1.36 -5.06 -16.30
CA GLY A 94 -2.71 -4.54 -16.58
C GLY A 94 -2.73 -3.02 -16.72
N PHE A 95 -1.95 -2.30 -15.92
CA PHE A 95 -1.83 -0.85 -16.08
C PHE A 95 -1.28 -0.48 -17.45
N TRP A 96 -0.22 -1.14 -17.94
CA TRP A 96 0.32 -0.91 -19.30
C TRP A 96 -0.68 -1.29 -20.38
N TYR A 97 -1.37 -2.41 -20.21
CA TYR A 97 -2.39 -2.88 -21.13
C TYR A 97 -3.51 -1.84 -21.34
N TYR A 98 -4.13 -1.38 -20.25
CA TYR A 98 -5.21 -0.38 -20.32
C TYR A 98 -4.70 0.99 -20.80
N LEU A 99 -3.46 1.35 -20.48
CA LEU A 99 -2.86 2.57 -21.00
C LEU A 99 -2.69 2.52 -22.53
N PHE A 100 -2.26 1.39 -23.08
CA PHE A 100 -2.07 1.22 -24.52
C PHE A 100 -3.40 1.09 -25.28
N THR A 101 -4.42 0.50 -24.67
CA THR A 101 -5.77 0.45 -25.29
C THR A 101 -6.53 1.76 -25.16
N GLY A 102 -6.03 2.74 -24.40
CA GLY A 102 -6.72 4.00 -24.15
C GLY A 102 -7.94 3.86 -23.22
N VAL A 103 -8.06 2.73 -22.50
CA VAL A 103 -9.16 2.47 -21.58
C VAL A 103 -8.79 2.97 -20.18
N PHE A 104 -9.46 4.04 -19.74
CA PHE A 104 -9.27 4.62 -18.40
C PHE A 104 -10.29 4.04 -17.42
N GLU A 105 -10.18 2.75 -17.13
CA GLU A 105 -11.02 1.99 -16.21
C GLU A 105 -10.16 1.10 -15.32
N ALA A 106 -10.78 0.35 -14.41
CA ALA A 106 -10.14 -0.68 -13.61
C ALA A 106 -8.72 -0.37 -13.12
N ALA A 107 -7.72 -1.05 -13.68
CA ALA A 107 -6.33 -0.89 -13.25
C ALA A 107 -5.80 0.54 -13.47
N THR A 108 -6.17 1.25 -14.53
CA THR A 108 -5.71 2.62 -14.78
C THR A 108 -6.18 3.57 -13.69
N ILE A 109 -7.47 3.53 -13.34
CA ILE A 109 -8.03 4.34 -12.24
C ILE A 109 -7.40 3.94 -10.90
N HIS A 110 -7.26 2.63 -10.66
CA HIS A 110 -6.60 2.14 -9.46
C HIS A 110 -5.16 2.67 -9.34
N TYR A 111 -4.39 2.63 -10.42
CA TYR A 111 -3.01 3.14 -10.41
C TYR A 111 -2.96 4.65 -10.24
N ALA A 112 -3.83 5.39 -10.92
CA ALA A 112 -3.92 6.84 -10.73
C ALA A 112 -4.21 7.18 -9.26
N VAL A 113 -5.28 6.63 -8.69
CA VAL A 113 -5.74 6.94 -7.33
C VAL A 113 -4.77 6.39 -6.28
N ALA A 114 -4.36 5.11 -6.37
CA ALA A 114 -3.66 4.43 -5.29
C ALA A 114 -2.14 4.42 -5.41
N LYS A 115 -1.57 4.59 -6.63
CA LYS A 115 -0.13 4.43 -6.87
C LYS A 115 0.57 5.70 -7.34
N ILE A 116 -0.17 6.68 -7.90
CA ILE A 116 0.36 7.94 -8.37
C ILE A 116 -0.07 9.08 -7.44
N PHE A 117 -1.36 9.42 -7.39
CA PHE A 117 -1.84 10.56 -6.60
C PHE A 117 -1.96 10.25 -5.10
N GLY A 118 -2.44 9.08 -4.71
CA GLY A 118 -2.54 8.68 -3.31
C GLY A 118 -1.24 8.80 -2.53
N PRO A 119 -0.09 8.39 -3.06
CA PRO A 119 1.20 8.56 -2.40
C PRO A 119 1.63 10.00 -2.15
N LEU A 120 1.14 11.00 -2.89
CA LEU A 120 1.32 12.41 -2.57
C LEU A 120 0.67 12.79 -1.23
N ILE A 121 -0.38 12.09 -0.85
CA ILE A 121 -1.09 12.32 0.41
C ILE A 121 -0.55 11.38 1.49
N PHE A 122 -0.60 10.07 1.27
CA PHE A 122 -0.37 9.02 2.27
C PHE A 122 0.96 8.27 2.09
N GLY A 123 1.88 8.75 1.27
CA GLY A 123 3.12 8.02 0.98
C GLY A 123 2.83 6.59 0.50
N ARG A 124 3.53 5.58 1.03
CA ARG A 124 3.26 4.17 0.73
C ARG A 124 2.20 3.52 1.64
N GLY A 125 1.26 4.31 2.18
CA GLY A 125 0.17 3.80 3.03
C GLY A 125 -0.61 2.67 2.38
N TRP A 126 -0.86 2.74 1.06
CA TRP A 126 -1.50 1.65 0.31
C TRP A 126 -0.80 0.30 0.48
N CYS A 127 0.54 0.27 0.47
CA CYS A 127 1.32 -0.95 0.71
C CYS A 127 1.15 -1.49 2.13
N GLY A 128 0.78 -0.64 3.08
CA GLY A 128 0.52 -1.01 4.47
C GLY A 128 -0.88 -1.56 4.72
N TYR A 129 -1.89 -1.11 3.94
CA TYR A 129 -3.30 -1.33 4.29
C TYR A 129 -4.16 -2.00 3.21
N ALA A 130 -3.72 -2.05 1.95
CA ALA A 130 -4.55 -2.50 0.84
C ALA A 130 -3.85 -3.46 -0.14
N CYS A 131 -2.53 -3.59 -0.07
CA CYS A 131 -1.78 -4.41 -1.03
C CYS A 131 -1.94 -5.91 -0.73
N TRP A 132 -2.48 -6.66 -1.69
CA TRP A 132 -2.71 -8.11 -1.58
C TRP A 132 -1.42 -8.92 -1.49
N THR A 133 -0.36 -8.56 -2.22
CA THR A 133 0.95 -9.23 -2.07
C THR A 133 1.48 -9.06 -0.65
N ALA A 134 1.45 -7.84 -0.13
CA ALA A 134 1.90 -7.55 1.22
C ALA A 134 1.01 -8.19 2.30
N MET A 135 -0.27 -8.41 2.01
CA MET A 135 -1.22 -9.12 2.88
C MET A 135 -0.66 -10.51 3.23
N VAL A 136 -0.24 -11.29 2.25
CA VAL A 136 0.33 -12.63 2.47
C VAL A 136 1.69 -12.54 3.17
N LEU A 137 2.58 -11.65 2.72
CA LEU A 137 3.92 -11.53 3.29
C LEU A 137 3.93 -11.08 4.75
N ASP A 138 2.94 -10.32 5.21
CA ASP A 138 2.84 -9.88 6.60
C ASP A 138 2.47 -11.00 7.59
N PHE A 139 2.03 -12.18 7.12
CA PHE A 139 1.84 -13.37 7.96
C PHE A 139 3.15 -14.11 8.25
N LEU A 140 4.20 -13.88 7.48
CA LEU A 140 5.49 -14.52 7.67
C LEU A 140 6.14 -14.10 9.00
N PRO A 141 7.11 -14.88 9.52
CA PRO A 141 7.66 -14.66 10.88
C PRO A 141 8.54 -13.43 11.03
N TYR A 142 9.17 -12.94 9.96
CA TYR A 142 10.17 -11.87 10.01
C TYR A 142 9.56 -10.48 9.84
N LYS A 143 8.67 -10.07 10.77
CA LYS A 143 7.96 -8.78 10.72
C LYS A 143 8.87 -7.56 10.77
N VAL A 144 10.03 -7.73 11.39
CA VAL A 144 11.11 -6.74 11.45
C VAL A 144 12.34 -7.36 10.83
N PRO A 145 13.05 -6.65 9.96
CA PRO A 145 14.28 -7.15 9.34
C PRO A 145 15.30 -7.59 10.39
N GLN A 146 15.82 -8.80 10.27
CA GLN A 146 16.88 -9.32 11.14
C GLN A 146 18.28 -9.15 10.52
N THR A 147 18.34 -8.82 9.24
CA THR A 147 19.59 -8.59 8.51
C THR A 147 19.66 -7.15 7.99
N PRO A 148 20.86 -6.58 7.84
CA PRO A 148 21.03 -5.27 7.24
C PRO A 148 20.46 -5.20 5.82
N ARG A 149 19.89 -4.05 5.47
CA ARG A 149 19.32 -3.80 4.14
C ARG A 149 20.39 -3.96 3.04
N LYS A 150 20.11 -4.78 2.04
CA LYS A 150 20.99 -5.00 0.88
C LYS A 150 20.88 -3.85 -0.13
N LYS A 151 21.94 -3.62 -0.91
CA LYS A 151 21.99 -2.58 -1.97
C LYS A 151 21.45 -3.06 -3.32
N ILE A 152 20.54 -4.03 -3.34
CA ILE A 152 19.96 -4.64 -4.55
C ILE A 152 18.61 -4.06 -4.96
N GLY A 153 18.20 -2.96 -4.36
CA GLY A 153 16.91 -2.31 -4.64
C GLY A 153 16.75 -1.76 -6.07
N TRP A 154 17.79 -1.78 -6.88
CA TRP A 154 17.77 -1.46 -8.30
C TRP A 154 17.04 -2.51 -9.16
N ILE A 155 16.93 -3.78 -8.68
CA ILE A 155 16.20 -4.85 -9.37
C ILE A 155 14.75 -4.47 -9.68
N ARG A 156 14.11 -3.64 -8.85
CA ARG A 156 12.75 -3.13 -9.10
C ARG A 156 12.61 -2.37 -10.43
N TYR A 157 13.66 -1.72 -10.89
CA TYR A 157 13.66 -1.02 -12.18
C TYR A 157 13.74 -2.02 -13.34
N ILE A 158 14.47 -3.11 -13.17
CA ILE A 158 14.49 -4.20 -14.16
C ILE A 158 13.10 -4.82 -14.26
N THR A 159 12.48 -5.21 -13.13
CA THR A 159 11.15 -5.80 -13.14
C THR A 159 10.10 -4.85 -13.73
N PHE A 160 10.24 -3.54 -13.49
CA PHE A 160 9.40 -2.52 -14.09
C PHE A 160 9.56 -2.45 -15.62
N VAL A 161 10.80 -2.41 -16.10
CA VAL A 161 11.10 -2.37 -17.54
C VAL A 161 10.67 -3.67 -18.22
N VAL A 162 10.91 -4.82 -17.60
CA VAL A 162 10.49 -6.12 -18.13
C VAL A 162 8.96 -6.18 -18.27
N SER A 163 8.19 -5.71 -17.29
CA SER A 163 6.72 -5.66 -17.40
C SER A 163 6.24 -4.76 -18.54
N PHE A 164 6.87 -3.60 -18.71
CA PHE A 164 6.58 -2.69 -19.81
C PHE A 164 6.89 -3.32 -21.17
N LEU A 165 8.08 -3.89 -21.32
CA LEU A 165 8.51 -4.53 -22.57
C LEU A 165 7.64 -5.74 -22.92
N PHE A 166 7.24 -6.53 -21.92
CA PHE A 166 6.34 -7.67 -22.11
C PHE A 166 5.02 -7.24 -22.76
N VAL A 167 4.35 -6.24 -22.19
CA VAL A 167 3.09 -5.76 -22.73
C VAL A 167 3.29 -5.06 -24.07
N SER A 168 4.34 -4.24 -24.22
CA SER A 168 4.67 -3.59 -25.50
C SER A 168 4.91 -4.60 -26.62
N ALA A 169 5.59 -5.70 -26.34
CA ALA A 169 5.84 -6.76 -27.32
C ALA A 169 4.54 -7.43 -27.81
N LEU A 170 3.56 -7.64 -26.90
CA LEU A 170 2.24 -8.19 -27.28
C LEU A 170 1.48 -7.26 -28.24
N PHE A 171 1.54 -5.95 -28.01
CA PHE A 171 0.91 -4.97 -28.89
C PHE A 171 1.62 -4.86 -30.26
N LEU A 172 2.97 -4.81 -30.25
CA LEU A 172 3.75 -4.73 -31.48
C LEU A 172 3.63 -5.99 -32.35
N ALA A 173 3.48 -7.15 -31.72
CA ALA A 173 3.27 -8.42 -32.41
C ALA A 173 1.81 -8.63 -32.85
N HIS A 174 0.92 -7.67 -32.64
CA HIS A 174 -0.52 -7.75 -32.94
C HIS A 174 -1.18 -9.06 -32.47
N VAL A 175 -0.83 -9.51 -31.25
CA VAL A 175 -1.33 -10.77 -30.71
C VAL A 175 -2.82 -10.71 -30.47
N ASN A 176 -3.57 -11.67 -31.02
CA ASN A 176 -5.01 -11.79 -30.78
C ASN A 176 -5.31 -12.31 -29.37
N GLY A 177 -6.35 -11.80 -28.72
CA GLY A 177 -6.78 -12.26 -27.39
C GLY A 177 -5.86 -11.83 -26.24
N ILE A 178 -5.25 -10.65 -26.35
CA ILE A 178 -4.39 -10.08 -25.31
C ILE A 178 -5.10 -10.07 -23.94
N GLU A 179 -6.40 -9.85 -23.87
CA GLU A 179 -7.18 -9.86 -22.61
C GLU A 179 -7.01 -11.18 -21.84
N LYS A 180 -7.12 -12.30 -22.55
CA LYS A 180 -6.91 -13.62 -21.94
C LYS A 180 -5.46 -13.82 -21.47
N ILE A 181 -4.51 -13.30 -22.22
CA ILE A 181 -3.09 -13.31 -21.81
C ILE A 181 -2.91 -12.45 -20.56
N MET A 182 -3.55 -11.28 -20.47
CA MET A 182 -3.48 -10.40 -19.29
C MET A 182 -4.09 -11.07 -18.05
N PHE A 183 -5.19 -11.80 -18.18
CA PHE A 183 -5.74 -12.58 -17.08
C PHE A 183 -4.74 -13.64 -16.58
N TRP A 184 -4.18 -14.44 -17.48
CA TRP A 184 -3.18 -15.43 -17.09
C TRP A 184 -1.88 -14.80 -16.57
N ALA A 185 -1.47 -13.66 -17.10
CA ALA A 185 -0.34 -12.90 -16.58
C ALA A 185 -0.60 -12.46 -15.14
N PHE A 186 -1.85 -12.05 -14.81
CA PHE A 186 -2.25 -11.74 -13.43
C PHE A 186 -2.15 -12.96 -12.51
N VAL A 187 -2.69 -14.11 -12.93
CA VAL A 187 -2.68 -15.35 -12.13
C VAL A 187 -1.25 -15.82 -11.89
N VAL A 188 -0.49 -16.03 -12.96
CA VAL A 188 0.90 -16.51 -12.90
C VAL A 188 1.80 -15.49 -12.21
N GLY A 189 1.63 -14.21 -12.52
CA GLY A 189 2.39 -13.11 -11.90
C GLY A 189 2.19 -13.06 -10.37
N ASN A 190 0.97 -13.27 -9.87
CA ASN A 190 0.73 -13.36 -8.43
C ASN A 190 1.41 -14.59 -7.81
N ILE A 191 1.33 -15.75 -8.45
CA ILE A 191 2.03 -16.96 -7.97
C ILE A 191 3.55 -16.69 -7.88
N VAL A 192 4.13 -16.12 -8.91
CA VAL A 192 5.56 -15.76 -8.94
C VAL A 192 5.89 -14.73 -7.85
N TYR A 193 5.05 -13.70 -7.67
CA TYR A 193 5.27 -12.68 -6.64
C TYR A 193 5.22 -13.26 -5.23
N TYR A 194 4.29 -14.17 -4.97
CA TYR A 194 4.23 -14.86 -3.69
C TYR A 194 5.41 -15.80 -3.49
N ALA A 195 5.74 -16.63 -4.47
CA ALA A 195 6.88 -17.55 -4.39
C ALA A 195 8.18 -16.78 -4.14
N VAL A 196 8.49 -15.78 -4.97
CA VAL A 196 9.70 -14.95 -4.81
C VAL A 196 9.65 -14.17 -3.49
N GLY A 197 8.50 -13.64 -3.12
CA GLY A 197 8.32 -12.88 -1.88
C GLY A 197 8.59 -13.73 -0.64
N ILE A 198 8.09 -14.97 -0.61
CA ILE A 198 8.30 -15.93 0.47
C ILE A 198 9.78 -16.34 0.52
N LEU A 199 10.35 -16.72 -0.62
CA LEU A 199 11.79 -17.11 -0.71
C LEU A 199 12.70 -15.99 -0.19
N LEU A 200 12.47 -14.75 -0.62
CA LEU A 200 13.25 -13.60 -0.16
C LEU A 200 13.03 -13.29 1.31
N ALA A 201 11.81 -13.48 1.83
CA ALA A 201 11.53 -13.25 3.24
C ALA A 201 12.34 -14.21 4.12
N PHE A 202 12.45 -15.47 3.75
CA PHE A 202 13.27 -16.44 4.48
C PHE A 202 14.78 -16.23 4.25
N ALA A 203 15.22 -15.97 3.02
CA ALA A 203 16.62 -15.75 2.69
C ALA A 203 17.21 -14.50 3.39
N PHE A 204 16.41 -13.42 3.48
CA PHE A 204 16.86 -12.16 4.08
C PHE A 204 16.29 -11.93 5.48
N LYS A 205 15.53 -12.89 6.04
CA LYS A 205 14.84 -12.76 7.33
C LYS A 205 14.08 -11.44 7.44
N ASP A 206 13.30 -11.11 6.39
CA ASP A 206 12.60 -9.84 6.22
C ASP A 206 11.34 -10.05 5.38
N ASN A 207 10.15 -10.00 6.01
CA ASN A 207 8.87 -10.17 5.32
C ASN A 207 8.64 -9.18 4.17
N ARG A 208 9.30 -8.03 4.21
CA ARG A 208 9.16 -6.96 3.23
C ARG A 208 10.30 -6.90 2.21
N ALA A 209 11.14 -7.95 2.13
CA ALA A 209 12.25 -8.01 1.18
C ALA A 209 11.77 -7.82 -0.28
N PHE A 210 10.71 -8.51 -0.70
CA PHE A 210 10.09 -8.30 -2.01
C PHE A 210 9.73 -6.82 -2.26
N CYS A 211 9.06 -6.19 -1.30
CA CYS A 211 8.63 -4.80 -1.40
C CYS A 211 9.81 -3.81 -1.45
N LYS A 212 10.95 -4.19 -0.87
CA LYS A 212 12.17 -3.36 -0.82
C LYS A 212 13.02 -3.50 -2.07
N TYR A 213 13.01 -4.65 -2.73
CA TYR A 213 14.01 -4.97 -3.74
C TYR A 213 13.43 -5.22 -5.13
N ILE A 214 12.29 -5.89 -5.24
CA ILE A 214 11.78 -6.42 -6.52
C ILE A 214 10.52 -5.70 -7.02
N CYS A 215 9.59 -5.35 -6.12
CA CYS A 215 8.27 -4.84 -6.49
C CYS A 215 8.34 -3.67 -7.50
N PRO A 216 7.86 -3.85 -8.75
CA PRO A 216 7.97 -2.84 -9.81
C PRO A 216 7.14 -1.58 -9.53
N ILE A 217 6.01 -1.73 -8.84
CA ILE A 217 5.11 -0.62 -8.50
C ILE A 217 5.81 0.46 -7.67
N THR A 218 6.87 0.09 -6.95
CA THR A 218 7.64 1.02 -6.14
C THR A 218 8.38 2.09 -6.96
N VAL A 219 8.52 1.89 -8.27
CA VAL A 219 9.08 2.88 -9.20
C VAL A 219 8.19 4.11 -9.25
N PHE A 220 6.85 3.96 -9.25
CA PHE A 220 5.91 5.07 -9.14
C PHE A 220 5.78 5.59 -7.70
N LEU A 221 5.67 4.67 -6.73
CA LEU A 221 5.39 5.03 -5.34
C LEU A 221 6.49 5.87 -4.69
N LYS A 222 7.77 5.60 -4.99
CA LYS A 222 8.89 6.28 -4.32
C LYS A 222 8.96 7.78 -4.61
N PRO A 223 8.97 8.25 -5.87
CA PRO A 223 9.02 9.67 -6.16
C PRO A 223 7.80 10.41 -5.61
N MET A 224 6.60 9.83 -5.74
CA MET A 224 5.37 10.44 -5.21
C MET A 224 5.38 10.50 -3.68
N SER A 225 5.84 9.45 -3.00
CA SER A 225 5.95 9.41 -1.53
C SER A 225 6.96 10.42 -0.97
N TYR A 226 7.90 10.91 -1.77
CA TYR A 226 8.81 11.97 -1.35
C TYR A 226 8.06 13.26 -1.01
N PHE A 227 6.99 13.55 -1.74
CA PHE A 227 6.15 14.73 -1.57
C PHE A 227 4.99 14.50 -0.60
N SER A 228 4.87 13.33 0.03
CA SER A 228 3.73 12.98 0.87
C SER A 228 3.43 14.02 1.96
N LEU A 229 2.14 14.30 2.12
CA LEU A 229 1.63 15.22 3.15
C LEU A 229 1.67 14.53 4.52
N PHE A 230 1.13 13.31 4.61
CA PHE A 230 1.15 12.55 5.86
C PHE A 230 2.45 11.78 6.02
N ARG A 231 3.14 12.07 7.10
CA ARG A 231 4.42 11.46 7.44
C ARG A 231 4.55 11.35 8.95
N VAL A 232 5.16 10.27 9.42
CA VAL A 232 5.58 10.20 10.81
C VAL A 232 6.75 11.15 11.04
N THR A 233 6.62 12.01 12.03
CA THR A 233 7.61 13.01 12.45
C THR A 233 8.02 12.79 13.90
N CYS A 234 9.22 13.26 14.25
CA CYS A 234 9.79 13.13 15.58
C CYS A 234 9.87 14.49 16.28
N ASN A 235 9.20 14.61 17.42
CA ASN A 235 9.41 15.75 18.33
C ASN A 235 10.74 15.58 19.04
N LYS A 236 11.72 16.39 18.67
CA LYS A 236 13.10 16.31 19.17
C LYS A 236 13.20 16.61 20.66
N SER A 237 12.36 17.47 21.22
CA SER A 237 12.38 17.80 22.66
C SER A 237 11.93 16.65 23.55
N LYS A 238 11.06 15.74 23.03
CA LYS A 238 10.59 14.55 23.75
C LYS A 238 11.41 13.31 23.45
N CYS A 239 12.23 13.34 22.41
CA CYS A 239 12.97 12.16 21.94
C CYS A 239 14.22 11.93 22.77
N VAL A 240 14.30 10.79 23.43
CA VAL A 240 15.47 10.35 24.23
C VAL A 240 16.45 9.49 23.43
N SER A 241 16.35 9.46 22.12
CA SER A 241 17.25 8.74 21.20
C SER A 241 17.45 7.24 21.50
N CYS A 242 16.45 6.57 22.12
CA CYS A 242 16.53 5.16 22.53
C CYS A 242 16.57 4.15 21.37
N GLY A 243 16.37 4.57 20.12
CA GLY A 243 16.44 3.74 18.92
C GLY A 243 15.30 2.73 18.73
N LYS A 244 14.31 2.65 19.66
CA LYS A 244 13.25 1.66 19.60
C LYS A 244 12.39 1.74 18.31
N CYS A 245 12.13 2.96 17.83
CA CYS A 245 11.40 3.21 16.59
C CYS A 245 12.10 2.61 15.36
N LYS A 246 13.42 2.61 15.30
CA LYS A 246 14.20 1.98 14.22
C LYS A 246 14.12 0.46 14.32
N LYS A 247 14.21 -0.10 15.54
CA LYS A 247 14.17 -1.55 15.77
C LYS A 247 12.83 -2.20 15.43
N VAL A 248 11.72 -1.45 15.43
CA VAL A 248 10.39 -1.99 15.10
C VAL A 248 9.94 -1.66 13.67
N CYS A 249 10.76 -0.95 12.89
CA CYS A 249 10.37 -0.49 11.56
C CYS A 249 10.55 -1.61 10.51
N PRO A 250 9.48 -2.11 9.88
CA PRO A 250 9.59 -3.15 8.85
C PRO A 250 10.27 -2.67 7.57
N MET A 251 10.40 -1.35 7.37
CA MET A 251 10.93 -0.75 6.14
C MET A 251 12.29 -0.05 6.33
N ASP A 252 12.93 -0.20 7.50
CA ASP A 252 14.23 0.41 7.84
C ASP A 252 14.30 1.92 7.66
N VAL A 253 13.20 2.63 7.94
CA VAL A 253 13.11 4.09 7.82
C VAL A 253 13.79 4.75 9.02
N ASP A 254 14.59 5.79 8.77
CA ASP A 254 15.09 6.64 9.85
C ASP A 254 14.00 7.63 10.29
N ILE A 255 13.24 7.23 11.30
CA ILE A 255 12.10 7.99 11.82
C ILE A 255 12.54 9.22 12.59
N THR A 256 13.75 9.22 13.16
CA THR A 256 14.26 10.31 13.99
C THR A 256 14.72 11.52 13.19
N ASP A 257 14.99 11.35 11.90
CA ASP A 257 15.25 12.45 10.97
C ASP A 257 13.92 12.94 10.36
N ASN A 258 13.60 14.20 10.54
CA ASN A 258 12.39 14.84 10.00
C ASN A 258 12.56 15.36 8.56
N SER A 259 13.76 15.31 8.00
CA SER A 259 14.00 15.77 6.63
C SER A 259 13.24 14.89 5.62
N ARG A 260 12.89 15.43 4.45
CA ARG A 260 12.33 14.64 3.36
C ARG A 260 13.37 13.67 2.77
N LYS A 261 14.66 13.97 2.93
CA LYS A 261 15.79 13.15 2.46
C LYS A 261 16.21 12.06 3.45
N ARG A 262 15.46 11.89 4.58
CA ARG A 262 15.78 10.88 5.59
C ARG A 262 15.97 9.50 4.96
N LYS A 263 16.88 8.70 5.53
CA LYS A 263 17.18 7.35 5.04
C LYS A 263 15.91 6.51 4.94
N ASN A 264 15.65 5.96 3.75
CA ASN A 264 14.48 5.16 3.41
C ASN A 264 13.11 5.87 3.64
N GLY A 265 13.06 7.19 3.72
CA GLY A 265 11.84 7.96 4.04
C GLY A 265 10.68 7.66 3.09
N THR A 266 10.96 7.54 1.80
CA THR A 266 9.99 7.21 0.75
C THR A 266 9.44 5.78 0.82
N GLU A 267 9.98 4.95 1.70
CA GLU A 267 9.56 3.57 1.89
C GLU A 267 8.57 3.41 3.07
N CYS A 268 8.24 4.49 3.79
CA CYS A 268 7.33 4.44 4.94
C CYS A 268 5.92 4.00 4.52
N ILE A 269 5.43 2.89 5.08
CA ILE A 269 4.11 2.31 4.81
C ILE A 269 3.04 2.76 5.80
N LEU A 270 3.32 3.75 6.63
CA LEU A 270 2.42 4.29 7.66
C LEU A 270 1.82 3.22 8.59
N CYS A 271 2.56 2.17 8.91
CA CYS A 271 2.09 1.10 9.80
C CYS A 271 1.97 1.53 11.27
N PHE A 272 2.55 2.67 11.62
CA PHE A 272 2.56 3.29 12.96
C PHE A 272 3.16 2.43 14.09
N GLU A 273 3.84 1.33 13.77
CA GLU A 273 4.50 0.52 14.80
C GLU A 273 5.55 1.32 15.60
N CYS A 274 6.26 2.24 14.92
CA CYS A 274 7.20 3.13 15.61
C CYS A 274 6.50 4.08 16.60
N VAL A 275 5.30 4.58 16.26
CA VAL A 275 4.49 5.46 17.13
C VAL A 275 3.99 4.69 18.35
N LYS A 276 3.41 3.49 18.13
CA LYS A 276 2.90 2.62 19.20
C LYS A 276 3.99 2.22 20.21
N ASN A 277 5.20 2.00 19.71
CA ASN A 277 6.33 1.54 20.53
C ASN A 277 7.20 2.66 21.10
N CYS A 278 6.85 3.93 20.89
CA CYS A 278 7.63 5.05 21.42
C CYS A 278 7.34 5.28 22.91
N PRO A 279 8.32 5.05 23.83
CA PRO A 279 8.06 5.14 25.27
C PRO A 279 7.80 6.56 25.74
N LYS A 280 8.24 7.58 24.98
CA LYS A 280 8.08 9.00 25.32
C LYS A 280 7.01 9.70 24.47
N ASN A 281 6.23 8.97 23.67
CA ASN A 281 5.24 9.53 22.75
C ASN A 281 5.80 10.71 21.91
N ALA A 282 7.08 10.57 21.49
CA ALA A 282 7.78 11.61 20.74
C ALA A 282 7.48 11.56 19.23
N LEU A 283 6.70 10.60 18.75
CA LEU A 283 6.37 10.43 17.33
C LEU A 283 4.93 10.80 17.06
N ASN A 284 4.74 11.66 16.05
CA ASN A 284 3.43 12.11 15.58
C ASN A 284 3.26 11.75 14.08
N SER A 285 2.01 11.66 13.62
CA SER A 285 1.65 11.45 12.20
C SER A 285 0.84 12.62 11.70
#